data_e6b7414c7bf242f7b8716168873c88f6
#
_entry.id   e6b7414c7bf242f7b8716168873c88f6
#
_cell.length_a   1.000
_cell.length_b   1.000
_cell.length_c   1.000
_cell.angle_alpha   90.00
_cell.angle_beta   90.00
_cell.angle_gamma   90.00
#
_symmetry.space_group_name_H-M   'P 1'
#
loop_
_entity.id
_entity.type
_entity.pdbx_description
1 polymer ?
#
loop_
_entity_poly.entity_id
_entity_poly.type
_entity_poly.pdbx_seq_one_letter_code
_entity_poly.pdbx_strand_id
1 'polypeptide(L)'
;MEKSHPILDLTNEAIARLSTFFSRLKTNGKSWLSSFIKRNKDNLITLAWLTIVAILIFGYTLICYNFTIPLSGDGYLQSQTMPYQMYDQWHRFFNTGHFSLWDSSTGLGVNTIGADSFYGLFSPFTLITLIFPRSWIPQEIAILYIVKIVLGGFFFYLYLRMFNISVGSRRIGGVAFAFCGWVTYYLWFAFYLDAFAFFPLILYGIEKVIQERDPRLLIVAFFLVGLSNYFFLAVFMIGSCLYSIFRYIQCWKQMKTSETRWAVFGMGVTCFLLGILLSAFVLLPSIISVKSMPRINKSSYLDDLMN
;
A
#
# COMPACT_ATOMS: atom_id res chain seq x y z
N MET A 1 48.58 -19.59 14.63
CA MET A 1 47.63 -19.71 13.53
C MET A 1 46.28 -19.20 14.03
N GLU A 2 46.03 -17.93 13.76
CA GLU A 2 44.85 -17.20 14.19
C GLU A 2 43.69 -17.54 13.23
N LYS A 3 42.66 -18.21 13.73
CA LYS A 3 41.45 -18.55 12.94
C LYS A 3 40.67 -17.25 12.73
N SER A 4 40.64 -16.71 11.54
CA SER A 4 39.74 -15.63 11.15
C SER A 4 38.28 -16.05 11.41
N HIS A 5 37.54 -15.22 12.13
CA HIS A 5 36.12 -15.43 12.41
C HIS A 5 35.30 -15.13 11.15
N PRO A 6 34.58 -16.09 10.57
CA PRO A 6 33.84 -15.89 9.30
C PRO A 6 32.79 -14.78 9.34
N ILE A 7 32.28 -14.42 10.53
CA ILE A 7 31.34 -13.31 10.72
C ILE A 7 32.02 -11.94 10.58
N LEU A 8 33.29 -11.82 11.04
CA LEU A 8 34.05 -10.59 10.90
C LEU A 8 34.40 -10.32 9.44
N ASP A 9 34.67 -11.35 8.65
CA ASP A 9 34.96 -11.19 7.22
C ASP A 9 33.74 -10.77 6.43
N LEU A 10 32.54 -11.30 6.74
CA LEU A 10 31.27 -10.88 6.14
C LEU A 10 30.91 -9.43 6.47
N THR A 11 31.13 -9.00 7.71
CA THR A 11 30.88 -7.59 8.10
C THR A 11 31.88 -6.64 7.45
N ASN A 12 33.15 -7.00 7.35
CA ASN A 12 34.17 -6.21 6.69
C ASN A 12 33.93 -6.11 5.18
N GLU A 13 33.47 -7.18 4.53
CA GLU A 13 33.09 -7.16 3.13
C GLU A 13 31.85 -6.29 2.87
N ALA A 14 30.84 -6.35 3.74
CA ALA A 14 29.65 -5.50 3.67
C ALA A 14 30.02 -4.01 3.85
N ILE A 15 30.87 -3.69 4.82
CA ILE A 15 31.37 -2.33 5.06
C ILE A 15 32.22 -1.85 3.87
N ALA A 16 33.05 -2.71 3.28
CA ALA A 16 33.81 -2.38 2.09
C ALA A 16 32.93 -2.12 0.86
N ARG A 17 31.86 -2.91 0.67
CA ARG A 17 30.87 -2.70 -0.39
C ARG A 17 30.09 -1.40 -0.18
N LEU A 18 29.69 -1.08 1.04
CA LEU A 18 29.02 0.18 1.40
C LEU A 18 29.97 1.38 1.21
N SER A 19 31.21 1.29 1.66
CA SER A 19 32.20 2.37 1.48
C SER A 19 32.51 2.61 0.00
N THR A 20 32.62 1.54 -0.80
CA THR A 20 32.77 1.63 -2.25
C THR A 20 31.54 2.22 -2.94
N PHE A 21 30.35 1.87 -2.47
CA PHE A 21 29.08 2.46 -2.93
C PHE A 21 29.02 3.96 -2.62
N PHE A 22 29.32 4.37 -1.39
CA PHE A 22 29.35 5.78 -1.00
C PHE A 22 30.48 6.57 -1.70
N SER A 23 31.66 5.98 -1.93
CA SER A 23 32.73 6.63 -2.68
C SER A 23 32.36 6.81 -4.15
N ARG A 24 31.70 5.82 -4.79
CA ARG A 24 31.13 5.95 -6.15
C ARG A 24 30.03 7.01 -6.21
N LEU A 25 29.19 7.14 -5.17
CA LEU A 25 28.21 8.22 -5.06
C LEU A 25 28.91 9.60 -4.99
N LYS A 26 30.00 9.71 -4.25
CA LYS A 26 30.74 10.97 -4.07
C LYS A 26 31.53 11.40 -5.31
N THR A 27 32.14 10.46 -6.03
CA THR A 27 32.97 10.73 -7.22
C THR A 27 32.17 10.84 -8.52
N ASN A 28 31.07 10.05 -8.67
CA ASN A 28 30.19 10.08 -9.85
C ASN A 28 28.79 10.65 -9.57
N GLY A 29 28.57 11.23 -8.39
CA GLY A 29 27.24 11.63 -7.92
C GLY A 29 26.53 12.60 -8.88
N LYS A 30 27.24 13.58 -9.42
CA LYS A 30 26.65 14.55 -10.37
C LYS A 30 26.26 13.88 -11.69
N SER A 31 27.09 13.00 -12.24
CA SER A 31 26.81 12.32 -13.51
C SER A 31 25.72 11.26 -13.36
N TRP A 32 25.74 10.51 -12.27
CA TRP A 32 24.68 9.54 -11.94
C TRP A 32 23.32 10.25 -11.72
N LEU A 33 23.30 11.33 -10.91
CA LEU A 33 22.09 12.10 -10.64
C LEU A 33 21.51 12.71 -11.92
N SER A 34 22.35 13.30 -12.78
CA SER A 34 21.90 13.85 -14.07
C SER A 34 21.34 12.77 -14.99
N SER A 35 21.95 11.60 -15.05
CA SER A 35 21.51 10.45 -15.82
C SER A 35 20.19 9.87 -15.25
N PHE A 36 20.06 9.78 -13.91
CA PHE A 36 18.85 9.36 -13.24
C PHE A 36 17.69 10.34 -13.51
N ILE A 37 17.93 11.65 -13.36
CA ILE A 37 16.91 12.68 -13.63
C ILE A 37 16.51 12.63 -15.11
N LYS A 38 17.45 12.54 -16.03
CA LYS A 38 17.16 12.46 -17.47
C LYS A 38 16.31 11.24 -17.81
N ARG A 39 16.65 10.07 -17.26
CA ARG A 39 15.92 8.82 -17.48
C ARG A 39 14.51 8.83 -16.87
N ASN A 40 14.33 9.49 -15.73
CA ASN A 40 13.07 9.53 -15.00
C ASN A 40 12.33 10.87 -15.09
N LYS A 41 12.71 11.72 -16.05
CA LYS A 41 12.20 13.10 -16.19
C LYS A 41 10.67 13.15 -16.14
N ASP A 42 9.98 12.34 -16.92
CA ASP A 42 8.51 12.33 -16.97
C ASP A 42 7.87 11.87 -15.67
N ASN A 43 8.47 10.90 -14.98
CA ASN A 43 8.00 10.44 -13.68
C ASN A 43 8.14 11.55 -12.61
N LEU A 44 9.30 12.22 -12.59
CA LEU A 44 9.57 13.32 -11.65
C LEU A 44 8.66 14.52 -11.90
N ILE A 45 8.45 14.89 -13.16
CA ILE A 45 7.50 15.96 -13.52
C ILE A 45 6.08 15.58 -13.09
N THR A 46 5.67 14.31 -13.29
CA THR A 46 4.33 13.85 -12.88
C THR A 46 4.17 13.89 -11.36
N LEU A 47 5.17 13.42 -10.60
CA LEU A 47 5.16 13.52 -9.14
C LEU A 47 5.09 14.98 -8.68
N ALA A 48 5.89 15.86 -9.28
CA ALA A 48 5.85 17.30 -8.96
C ALA A 48 4.47 17.90 -9.24
N TRP A 49 3.87 17.60 -10.39
CA TRP A 49 2.53 18.05 -10.73
C TRP A 49 1.48 17.58 -9.73
N LEU A 50 1.45 16.29 -9.40
CA LEU A 50 0.52 15.72 -8.43
C LEU A 50 0.69 16.38 -7.06
N THR A 51 1.95 16.57 -6.62
CA THR A 51 2.27 17.23 -5.35
C THR A 51 1.82 18.69 -5.33
N ILE A 52 2.07 19.45 -6.43
CA ILE A 52 1.63 20.84 -6.52
C ILE A 52 0.10 20.92 -6.44
N VAL A 53 -0.62 20.07 -7.19
CA VAL A 53 -2.09 20.04 -7.14
C VAL A 53 -2.59 19.69 -5.74
N ALA A 54 -1.96 18.70 -5.08
CA ALA A 54 -2.30 18.33 -3.70
C ALA A 54 -2.07 19.49 -2.71
N ILE A 55 -0.95 20.21 -2.84
CA ILE A 55 -0.67 21.39 -2.00
C ILE A 55 -1.67 22.53 -2.28
N LEU A 56 -2.06 22.75 -3.52
CA LEU A 56 -3.07 23.75 -3.85
C LEU A 56 -4.45 23.43 -3.26
N ILE A 57 -4.82 22.14 -3.23
CA ILE A 57 -6.12 21.69 -2.68
C ILE A 57 -6.12 21.69 -1.16
N PHE A 58 -5.09 21.10 -0.55
CA PHE A 58 -5.04 20.83 0.90
C PHE A 58 -4.21 21.84 1.69
N GLY A 59 -3.32 22.59 1.05
CA GLY A 59 -2.33 23.43 1.73
C GLY A 59 -2.94 24.50 2.63
N TYR A 60 -4.04 25.15 2.19
CA TYR A 60 -4.76 26.12 3.00
C TYR A 60 -5.27 25.46 4.31
N THR A 61 -5.92 24.31 4.20
CA THR A 61 -6.43 23.55 5.36
C THR A 61 -5.27 23.15 6.29
N LEU A 62 -4.17 22.64 5.74
CA LEU A 62 -3.01 22.26 6.55
C LEU A 62 -2.42 23.42 7.33
N ILE A 63 -2.30 24.60 6.70
CA ILE A 63 -1.77 25.80 7.38
C ILE A 63 -2.74 26.27 8.46
N CYS A 64 -4.04 26.34 8.19
CA CYS A 64 -5.04 26.79 9.14
C CYS A 64 -5.18 25.88 10.37
N TYR A 65 -4.91 24.58 10.22
CA TYR A 65 -5.04 23.58 11.29
C TYR A 65 -3.69 23.03 11.78
N ASN A 66 -2.60 23.82 11.68
CA ASN A 66 -1.26 23.44 12.14
C ASN A 66 -0.79 22.07 11.64
N PHE A 67 -0.95 21.82 10.35
CA PHE A 67 -0.63 20.56 9.69
C PHE A 67 -1.38 19.35 10.27
N THR A 68 -2.60 19.56 10.75
CA THR A 68 -3.52 18.48 11.10
C THR A 68 -4.74 18.49 10.17
N ILE A 69 -5.54 17.43 10.19
CA ILE A 69 -6.80 17.37 9.42
C ILE A 69 -7.97 17.53 10.39
N PRO A 70 -8.86 18.51 10.17
CA PRO A 70 -10.07 18.64 10.97
C PRO A 70 -11.03 17.51 10.64
N LEU A 71 -11.10 16.52 11.51
CA LEU A 71 -12.00 15.38 11.40
C LEU A 71 -13.08 15.46 12.49
N SER A 72 -14.24 14.89 12.24
CA SER A 72 -15.34 14.79 13.21
C SER A 72 -15.95 13.39 13.19
N GLY A 73 -16.70 13.05 14.25
CA GLY A 73 -17.38 11.75 14.37
C GLY A 73 -16.42 10.57 14.27
N ASP A 74 -16.81 9.55 13.54
CA ASP A 74 -16.01 8.32 13.36
C ASP A 74 -14.65 8.57 12.73
N GLY A 75 -14.57 9.54 11.81
CA GLY A 75 -13.29 9.92 11.18
C GLY A 75 -12.28 10.40 12.22
N TYR A 76 -12.69 11.21 13.19
CA TYR A 76 -11.85 11.65 14.29
C TYR A 76 -11.43 10.47 15.19
N LEU A 77 -12.39 9.70 15.67
CA LEU A 77 -12.14 8.59 16.58
C LEU A 77 -11.17 7.56 15.95
N GLN A 78 -11.44 7.13 14.73
CA GLN A 78 -10.66 6.06 14.09
C GLN A 78 -9.34 6.56 13.51
N SER A 79 -9.29 7.75 12.91
CA SER A 79 -8.07 8.27 12.29
C SER A 79 -7.14 8.97 13.25
N GLN A 80 -7.58 9.30 14.48
CA GLN A 80 -6.72 9.89 15.51
C GLN A 80 -6.31 8.86 16.57
N THR A 81 -7.24 8.03 17.08
CA THR A 81 -6.93 7.12 18.20
C THR A 81 -6.21 5.86 17.74
N MET A 82 -6.62 5.24 16.63
CA MET A 82 -6.02 4.01 16.15
C MET A 82 -4.52 4.14 15.80
N PRO A 83 -4.05 5.22 15.14
CA PRO A 83 -2.62 5.40 14.91
C PRO A 83 -1.77 5.46 16.17
N TYR A 84 -2.26 6.07 17.26
CA TYR A 84 -1.56 6.06 18.55
C TYR A 84 -1.44 4.65 19.13
N GLN A 85 -2.53 3.88 19.07
CA GLN A 85 -2.55 2.50 19.55
C GLN A 85 -1.56 1.64 18.75
N MET A 86 -1.57 1.73 17.42
CA MET A 86 -0.65 1.00 16.55
C MET A 86 0.80 1.43 16.77
N TYR A 87 1.05 2.73 16.94
CA TYR A 87 2.37 3.26 17.27
C TYR A 87 2.90 2.67 18.58
N ASP A 88 2.10 2.71 19.65
CA ASP A 88 2.47 2.19 20.97
C ASP A 88 2.69 0.67 20.92
N GLN A 89 1.89 -0.07 20.14
CA GLN A 89 2.03 -1.51 19.93
C GLN A 89 3.36 -1.87 19.25
N TRP A 90 3.72 -1.18 18.18
CA TRP A 90 4.98 -1.40 17.48
C TRP A 90 6.19 -0.99 18.32
N HIS A 91 6.16 0.16 19.02
CA HIS A 91 7.23 0.57 19.93
C HIS A 91 7.41 -0.41 21.08
N ARG A 92 6.32 -0.97 21.63
CA ARG A 92 6.39 -2.04 22.62
C ARG A 92 7.10 -3.27 22.05
N PHE A 93 6.75 -3.68 20.84
CA PHE A 93 7.42 -4.79 20.17
C PHE A 93 8.92 -4.55 19.99
N PHE A 94 9.33 -3.40 19.49
CA PHE A 94 10.76 -3.08 19.30
C PHE A 94 11.53 -3.03 20.63
N ASN A 95 10.90 -2.58 21.71
CA ASN A 95 11.55 -2.45 23.01
C ASN A 95 11.61 -3.79 23.80
N THR A 96 10.63 -4.67 23.63
CA THR A 96 10.50 -5.88 24.44
C THR A 96 10.72 -7.19 23.67
N GLY A 97 10.70 -7.15 22.33
CA GLY A 97 10.68 -8.32 21.47
C GLY A 97 9.33 -9.06 21.44
N HIS A 98 8.33 -8.61 22.23
CA HIS A 98 7.01 -9.23 22.32
C HIS A 98 5.94 -8.42 21.59
N PHE A 99 5.35 -9.03 20.55
CA PHE A 99 4.15 -8.51 19.91
C PHE A 99 2.91 -9.00 20.63
N SER A 100 2.16 -8.11 21.27
CA SER A 100 0.94 -8.50 21.99
C SER A 100 -0.16 -8.88 20.99
N LEU A 101 -0.60 -10.12 21.04
CA LEU A 101 -1.71 -10.63 20.23
C LEU A 101 -3.08 -10.32 20.83
N TRP A 102 -3.10 -9.89 22.08
CA TRP A 102 -4.31 -9.51 22.80
C TRP A 102 -4.15 -8.13 23.41
N ASP A 103 -5.09 -7.24 23.13
CA ASP A 103 -5.16 -5.92 23.74
C ASP A 103 -6.33 -5.88 24.72
N SER A 104 -6.02 -5.77 26.01
CA SER A 104 -7.00 -5.66 27.09
C SER A 104 -7.45 -4.22 27.35
N SER A 105 -6.79 -3.23 26.73
CA SER A 105 -7.13 -1.80 26.90
C SER A 105 -8.31 -1.36 26.02
N THR A 106 -8.62 -2.12 24.98
CA THR A 106 -9.71 -1.82 24.06
C THR A 106 -10.94 -2.65 24.39
N GLY A 107 -12.02 -1.99 24.86
CA GLY A 107 -13.26 -2.62 25.26
C GLY A 107 -13.07 -3.64 26.37
N LEU A 108 -13.53 -4.88 26.17
CA LEU A 108 -13.31 -6.01 27.08
C LEU A 108 -12.13 -6.90 26.68
N GLY A 109 -11.29 -6.40 25.79
CA GLY A 109 -10.16 -7.11 25.19
C GLY A 109 -10.46 -7.57 23.77
N VAL A 110 -9.48 -7.37 22.87
CA VAL A 110 -9.59 -7.71 21.45
C VAL A 110 -8.33 -8.41 20.94
N ASN A 111 -8.49 -9.24 19.92
CA ASN A 111 -7.33 -9.74 19.16
C ASN A 111 -6.71 -8.59 18.38
N THR A 112 -5.46 -8.22 18.70
CA THR A 112 -4.76 -7.07 18.14
C THR A 112 -4.66 -7.15 16.61
N ILE A 113 -4.22 -8.28 16.06
CA ILE A 113 -4.09 -8.41 14.60
C ILE A 113 -5.46 -8.34 13.94
N GLY A 114 -6.45 -9.04 14.47
CA GLY A 114 -7.81 -9.07 13.92
C GLY A 114 -8.51 -7.72 13.94
N ALA A 115 -8.32 -6.93 15.00
CA ALA A 115 -8.92 -5.61 15.15
C ALA A 115 -8.17 -4.53 14.37
N ASP A 116 -6.85 -4.43 14.56
CA ASP A 116 -6.06 -3.29 14.10
C ASP A 116 -5.62 -3.43 12.63
N SER A 117 -5.62 -4.65 12.07
CA SER A 117 -5.26 -4.83 10.64
C SER A 117 -6.28 -4.21 9.68
N PHE A 118 -7.53 -4.00 10.12
CA PHE A 118 -8.49 -3.20 9.35
C PHE A 118 -8.06 -1.73 9.25
N TYR A 119 -7.37 -1.22 10.26
CA TYR A 119 -6.89 0.16 10.34
C TYR A 119 -5.46 0.34 9.80
N GLY A 120 -4.86 -0.72 9.28
CA GLY A 120 -3.53 -0.66 8.63
C GLY A 120 -2.36 -0.93 9.58
N LEU A 121 -2.52 -1.80 10.58
CA LEU A 121 -1.47 -2.16 11.54
C LEU A 121 -0.13 -2.49 10.88
N PHE A 122 -0.14 -3.21 9.76
CA PHE A 122 1.04 -3.61 8.99
C PHE A 122 1.25 -2.78 7.73
N SER A 123 0.48 -1.70 7.53
CA SER A 123 0.65 -0.85 6.37
C SER A 123 2.04 -0.20 6.35
N PRO A 124 2.69 -0.13 5.19
CA PRO A 124 3.94 0.62 5.04
C PRO A 124 3.82 2.08 5.51
N PHE A 125 2.66 2.69 5.37
CA PHE A 125 2.42 4.06 5.83
C PHE A 125 2.38 4.16 7.35
N THR A 126 1.79 3.17 8.03
CA THR A 126 1.85 3.08 9.51
C THR A 126 3.28 2.86 9.99
N LEU A 127 4.05 2.02 9.31
CA LEU A 127 5.45 1.79 9.68
C LEU A 127 6.32 3.05 9.51
N ILE A 128 5.99 3.96 8.60
CA ILE A 128 6.69 5.25 8.46
C ILE A 128 6.48 6.13 9.70
N THR A 129 5.31 6.11 10.32
CA THR A 129 5.04 6.93 11.52
C THR A 129 5.93 6.57 12.70
N LEU A 130 6.44 5.35 12.74
CA LEU A 130 7.32 4.87 13.83
C LEU A 130 8.69 5.57 13.89
N ILE A 131 9.08 6.26 12.82
CA ILE A 131 10.37 6.97 12.72
C ILE A 131 10.34 8.28 13.52
N PHE A 132 9.13 8.82 13.77
CA PHE A 132 8.94 10.15 14.36
C PHE A 132 8.44 10.05 15.80
N PRO A 133 8.51 11.14 16.58
CA PRO A 133 8.00 11.16 17.94
C PRO A 133 6.47 11.00 17.98
N ARG A 134 5.97 10.28 18.97
CA ARG A 134 4.53 10.04 19.21
C ARG A 134 3.68 11.31 19.19
N SER A 135 4.22 12.45 19.61
CA SER A 135 3.54 13.76 19.62
C SER A 135 3.24 14.31 18.22
N TRP A 136 3.90 13.79 17.19
CA TRP A 136 3.75 14.26 15.80
C TRP A 136 2.74 13.45 14.98
N ILE A 137 2.14 12.41 15.57
CA ILE A 137 1.17 11.53 14.89
C ILE A 137 0.08 12.31 14.14
N PRO A 138 -0.56 13.37 14.69
CA PRO A 138 -1.59 14.10 13.94
C PRO A 138 -1.06 14.78 12.67
N GLN A 139 0.16 15.35 12.73
CA GLN A 139 0.81 16.00 11.60
C GLN A 139 1.26 14.98 10.56
N GLU A 140 1.81 13.86 11.01
CA GLU A 140 2.23 12.76 10.13
C GLU A 140 1.05 12.18 9.36
N ILE A 141 -0.08 11.95 10.03
CA ILE A 141 -1.30 11.49 9.38
C ILE A 141 -1.71 12.47 8.29
N ALA A 142 -1.71 13.77 8.57
CA ALA A 142 -2.08 14.79 7.60
C ALA A 142 -1.14 14.81 6.38
N ILE A 143 0.17 14.66 6.60
CA ILE A 143 1.16 14.54 5.53
C ILE A 143 0.95 13.24 4.74
N LEU A 144 0.71 12.12 5.45
CA LEU A 144 0.49 10.82 4.82
C LEU A 144 -0.78 10.79 3.95
N TYR A 145 -1.83 11.55 4.29
CA TYR A 145 -2.99 11.72 3.39
C TYR A 145 -2.53 12.22 2.00
N ILE A 146 -1.73 13.28 1.98
CA ILE A 146 -1.22 13.84 0.73
C ILE A 146 -0.33 12.84 0.01
N VAL A 147 0.59 12.19 0.74
CA VAL A 147 1.50 11.19 0.17
C VAL A 147 0.73 10.05 -0.49
N LYS A 148 -0.29 9.51 0.19
CA LYS A 148 -1.13 8.40 -0.34
C LYS A 148 -1.89 8.81 -1.60
N ILE A 149 -2.48 10.01 -1.61
CA ILE A 149 -3.20 10.55 -2.77
C ILE A 149 -2.25 10.74 -3.95
N VAL A 150 -1.09 11.35 -3.72
CA VAL A 150 -0.07 11.57 -4.76
C VAL A 150 0.47 10.25 -5.29
N LEU A 151 0.74 9.28 -4.42
CA LEU A 151 1.21 7.95 -4.83
C LEU A 151 0.14 7.20 -5.63
N GLY A 152 -1.13 7.25 -5.22
CA GLY A 152 -2.23 6.66 -5.97
C GLY A 152 -2.33 7.22 -7.39
N GLY A 153 -2.29 8.53 -7.54
CA GLY A 153 -2.27 9.20 -8.84
C GLY A 153 -1.03 8.86 -9.68
N PHE A 154 0.13 8.78 -9.03
CA PHE A 154 1.38 8.41 -9.69
C PHE A 154 1.39 6.95 -10.17
N PHE A 155 0.90 6.02 -9.35
CA PHE A 155 0.80 4.62 -9.75
C PHE A 155 -0.25 4.43 -10.86
N PHE A 156 -1.32 5.22 -10.86
CA PHE A 156 -2.27 5.24 -11.97
C PHE A 156 -1.64 5.78 -13.26
N TYR A 157 -0.83 6.83 -13.17
CA TYR A 157 -0.02 7.31 -14.31
C TYR A 157 0.91 6.21 -14.84
N LEU A 158 1.54 5.41 -13.97
CA LEU A 158 2.38 4.28 -14.39
C LEU A 158 1.56 3.17 -15.06
N TYR A 159 0.38 2.85 -14.54
CA TYR A 159 -0.55 1.92 -15.17
C TYR A 159 -0.93 2.36 -16.59
N LEU A 160 -1.23 3.65 -16.77
CA LEU A 160 -1.58 4.20 -18.07
C LEU A 160 -0.42 4.13 -19.09
N ARG A 161 0.82 3.88 -18.68
CA ARG A 161 1.95 3.65 -19.61
C ARG A 161 1.83 2.35 -20.39
N MET A 162 1.02 1.40 -19.91
CA MET A 162 0.76 0.13 -20.62
C MET A 162 -0.10 0.32 -21.87
N PHE A 163 -0.66 1.51 -22.06
CA PHE A 163 -1.49 1.87 -23.18
C PHE A 163 -0.79 2.89 -24.08
N ASN A 164 -1.10 2.85 -25.36
CA ASN A 164 -0.49 3.76 -26.35
C ASN A 164 -1.15 5.15 -26.31
N ILE A 165 -0.97 5.87 -25.18
CA ILE A 165 -1.51 7.22 -24.98
C ILE A 165 -0.39 8.21 -24.65
N SER A 166 -0.62 9.48 -24.94
CA SER A 166 0.38 10.54 -24.75
C SER A 166 0.77 10.73 -23.29
N VAL A 167 1.98 11.23 -23.02
CA VAL A 167 2.45 11.54 -21.65
C VAL A 167 1.53 12.54 -20.97
N GLY A 168 1.05 13.56 -21.71
CA GLY A 168 0.10 14.56 -21.20
C GLY A 168 -1.21 13.93 -20.74
N SER A 169 -1.81 13.07 -21.56
CA SER A 169 -3.05 12.35 -21.20
C SER A 169 -2.86 11.43 -19.99
N ARG A 170 -1.72 10.77 -19.86
CA ARG A 170 -1.39 9.96 -18.68
C ARG A 170 -1.29 10.79 -17.41
N ARG A 171 -0.71 12.01 -17.48
CA ARG A 171 -0.64 12.95 -16.36
C ARG A 171 -2.03 13.42 -15.93
N ILE A 172 -2.87 13.79 -16.90
CA ILE A 172 -4.27 14.16 -16.64
C ILE A 172 -5.00 13.00 -15.98
N GLY A 173 -4.85 11.77 -16.49
CA GLY A 173 -5.44 10.57 -15.88
C GLY A 173 -4.97 10.36 -14.45
N GLY A 174 -3.67 10.54 -14.17
CA GLY A 174 -3.12 10.46 -12.82
C GLY A 174 -3.74 11.48 -11.86
N VAL A 175 -3.91 12.74 -12.30
CA VAL A 175 -4.57 13.79 -11.50
C VAL A 175 -6.06 13.46 -11.30
N ALA A 176 -6.77 13.06 -12.36
CA ALA A 176 -8.18 12.71 -12.28
C ALA A 176 -8.42 11.53 -11.32
N PHE A 177 -7.53 10.54 -11.28
CA PHE A 177 -7.59 9.45 -10.32
C PHE A 177 -7.30 9.94 -8.90
N ALA A 178 -6.20 10.70 -8.70
CA ALA A 178 -5.77 11.18 -7.39
C ALA A 178 -6.85 12.00 -6.67
N PHE A 179 -7.61 12.81 -7.41
CA PHE A 179 -8.60 13.73 -6.84
C PHE A 179 -10.03 13.37 -7.26
N CYS A 180 -10.30 12.08 -7.45
CA CYS A 180 -11.65 11.59 -7.77
C CYS A 180 -12.60 11.69 -6.56
N GLY A 181 -13.90 11.59 -6.82
CA GLY A 181 -14.94 11.69 -5.81
C GLY A 181 -14.83 10.64 -4.70
N TRP A 182 -14.26 9.45 -4.99
CA TRP A 182 -14.00 8.43 -3.97
C TRP A 182 -13.02 8.93 -2.91
N VAL A 183 -11.91 9.56 -3.31
CA VAL A 183 -10.94 10.15 -2.38
C VAL A 183 -11.57 11.20 -1.49
N THR A 184 -12.35 12.12 -2.09
CA THR A 184 -13.04 13.17 -1.35
C THR A 184 -14.03 12.61 -0.33
N TYR A 185 -14.78 11.57 -0.72
CA TYR A 185 -15.75 10.94 0.17
C TYR A 185 -15.11 10.18 1.31
N TYR A 186 -14.01 9.42 1.06
CA TYR A 186 -13.34 8.59 2.06
C TYR A 186 -12.14 9.28 2.74
N LEU A 187 -12.00 10.59 2.57
CA LEU A 187 -10.94 11.35 3.25
C LEU A 187 -11.04 11.28 4.79
N TRP A 188 -12.19 10.88 5.31
CA TRP A 188 -12.44 10.68 6.75
C TRP A 188 -11.63 9.52 7.34
N PHE A 189 -11.28 8.53 6.52
CA PHE A 189 -10.63 7.30 6.95
C PHE A 189 -9.23 7.16 6.34
N ALA A 190 -8.21 7.55 7.10
CA ALA A 190 -6.82 7.52 6.67
C ALA A 190 -6.38 6.17 6.11
N PHE A 191 -6.85 5.08 6.70
CA PHE A 191 -6.52 3.71 6.35
C PHE A 191 -7.18 3.23 5.04
N TYR A 192 -8.25 3.87 4.57
CA TYR A 192 -8.82 3.58 3.25
C TYR A 192 -7.92 4.09 2.13
N LEU A 193 -7.21 5.19 2.37
CA LEU A 193 -6.28 5.75 1.39
C LEU A 193 -5.05 4.88 1.15
N ASP A 194 -4.69 3.99 2.08
CA ASP A 194 -3.63 3.00 1.89
C ASP A 194 -3.98 2.06 0.73
N ALA A 195 -5.17 1.48 0.79
CA ALA A 195 -5.68 0.61 -0.25
C ALA A 195 -5.85 1.36 -1.59
N PHE A 196 -6.38 2.59 -1.53
CA PHE A 196 -6.49 3.47 -2.71
C PHE A 196 -5.14 3.70 -3.38
N ALA A 197 -4.10 3.99 -2.60
CA ALA A 197 -2.76 4.23 -3.15
C ALA A 197 -2.21 3.01 -3.90
N PHE A 198 -2.46 1.79 -3.40
CA PHE A 198 -1.93 0.56 -4.00
C PHE A 198 -2.83 -0.06 -5.08
N PHE A 199 -4.10 0.32 -5.16
CA PHE A 199 -5.02 -0.24 -6.17
C PHE A 199 -4.50 -0.12 -7.61
N PRO A 200 -3.96 1.02 -8.08
CA PRO A 200 -3.42 1.14 -9.43
C PRO A 200 -2.23 0.22 -9.71
N LEU A 201 -1.47 -0.18 -8.67
CA LEU A 201 -0.39 -1.16 -8.84
C LEU A 201 -0.93 -2.55 -9.19
N ILE A 202 -2.11 -2.93 -8.68
CA ILE A 202 -2.79 -4.17 -9.06
C ILE A 202 -3.11 -4.13 -10.55
N LEU A 203 -3.75 -3.04 -11.02
CA LEU A 203 -4.09 -2.87 -12.43
C LEU A 203 -2.84 -2.89 -13.32
N TYR A 204 -1.78 -2.18 -12.89
CA TYR A 204 -0.50 -2.17 -13.59
C TYR A 204 0.16 -3.54 -13.61
N GLY A 205 0.13 -4.27 -12.50
CA GLY A 205 0.63 -5.63 -12.39
C GLY A 205 -0.10 -6.61 -13.31
N ILE A 206 -1.43 -6.50 -13.43
CA ILE A 206 -2.24 -7.31 -14.37
C ILE A 206 -1.79 -7.05 -15.82
N GLU A 207 -1.64 -5.78 -16.21
CA GLU A 207 -1.16 -5.45 -17.55
C GLU A 207 0.25 -6.00 -17.81
N LYS A 208 1.15 -5.91 -16.81
CA LYS A 208 2.50 -6.49 -16.93
C LYS A 208 2.47 -8.01 -17.11
N VAL A 209 1.60 -8.72 -16.40
CA VAL A 209 1.41 -10.16 -16.61
C VAL A 209 0.92 -10.45 -18.01
N ILE A 210 -0.08 -9.70 -18.51
CA ILE A 210 -0.68 -9.94 -19.83
C ILE A 210 0.28 -9.55 -20.95
N GLN A 211 0.93 -8.37 -20.86
CA GLN A 211 1.72 -7.81 -21.96
C GLN A 211 3.20 -8.19 -21.90
N GLU A 212 3.79 -8.23 -20.69
CA GLU A 212 5.24 -8.42 -20.50
C GLU A 212 5.61 -9.77 -19.90
N ARG A 213 4.65 -10.58 -19.44
CA ARG A 213 4.90 -11.85 -18.70
C ARG A 213 5.67 -11.66 -17.40
N ASP A 214 5.54 -10.50 -16.75
CA ASP A 214 6.18 -10.18 -15.49
C ASP A 214 5.18 -10.24 -14.32
N PRO A 215 5.24 -11.26 -13.44
CA PRO A 215 4.30 -11.43 -12.33
C PRO A 215 4.66 -10.60 -11.09
N ARG A 216 5.90 -10.12 -10.98
CA ARG A 216 6.48 -9.60 -9.74
C ARG A 216 5.68 -8.45 -9.14
N LEU A 217 5.28 -7.50 -9.98
CA LEU A 217 4.54 -6.33 -9.51
C LEU A 217 3.15 -6.71 -8.98
N LEU A 218 2.47 -7.66 -9.62
CA LEU A 218 1.12 -8.07 -9.21
C LEU A 218 1.13 -8.75 -7.83
N ILE A 219 2.13 -9.61 -7.59
CA ILE A 219 2.32 -10.28 -6.29
C ILE A 219 2.57 -9.23 -5.19
N VAL A 220 3.49 -8.31 -5.44
CA VAL A 220 3.82 -7.23 -4.49
C VAL A 220 2.61 -6.32 -4.25
N ALA A 221 1.83 -5.98 -5.27
CA ALA A 221 0.66 -5.13 -5.13
C ALA A 221 -0.42 -5.77 -4.26
N PHE A 222 -0.74 -7.06 -4.46
CA PHE A 222 -1.68 -7.78 -3.60
C PHE A 222 -1.17 -7.90 -2.16
N PHE A 223 0.11 -8.17 -1.99
CA PHE A 223 0.73 -8.22 -0.66
C PHE A 223 0.62 -6.88 0.06
N LEU A 224 0.95 -5.76 -0.59
CA LEU A 224 0.85 -4.42 0.01
C LEU A 224 -0.58 -4.07 0.41
N VAL A 225 -1.56 -4.39 -0.43
CA VAL A 225 -2.98 -4.19 -0.07
C VAL A 225 -3.38 -5.08 1.10
N GLY A 226 -2.95 -6.35 1.11
CA GLY A 226 -3.22 -7.29 2.20
C GLY A 226 -2.65 -6.86 3.54
N LEU A 227 -1.45 -6.27 3.54
CA LEU A 227 -0.84 -5.68 4.73
C LEU A 227 -1.60 -4.44 5.21
N SER A 228 -2.13 -3.65 4.27
CA SER A 228 -2.75 -2.37 4.58
C SER A 228 -4.18 -2.52 5.06
N ASN A 229 -4.98 -3.38 4.40
CA ASN A 229 -6.39 -3.56 4.75
C ASN A 229 -6.96 -4.83 4.12
N TYR A 230 -7.30 -5.82 4.95
CA TYR A 230 -7.85 -7.10 4.49
C TYR A 230 -9.22 -6.97 3.81
N PHE A 231 -10.05 -6.01 4.20
CA PHE A 231 -11.35 -5.77 3.59
C PHE A 231 -11.18 -5.31 2.13
N PHE A 232 -10.33 -4.31 1.89
CA PHE A 232 -10.04 -3.86 0.53
C PHE A 232 -9.30 -4.90 -0.30
N LEU A 233 -8.48 -5.76 0.32
CA LEU A 233 -7.91 -6.89 -0.41
C LEU A 233 -9.03 -7.74 -1.02
N ALA A 234 -10.05 -8.12 -0.26
CA ALA A 234 -11.17 -8.91 -0.76
C ALA A 234 -11.94 -8.18 -1.87
N VAL A 235 -12.24 -6.90 -1.70
CA VAL A 235 -12.93 -6.08 -2.71
C VAL A 235 -12.11 -5.97 -3.99
N PHE A 236 -10.81 -5.67 -3.87
CA PHE A 236 -9.93 -5.51 -5.04
C PHE A 236 -9.64 -6.84 -5.73
N MET A 237 -9.65 -7.95 -5.00
CA MET A 237 -9.56 -9.28 -5.59
C MET A 237 -10.72 -9.54 -6.55
N ILE A 238 -11.95 -9.24 -6.15
CA ILE A 238 -13.13 -9.40 -7.03
C ILE A 238 -13.01 -8.47 -8.24
N GLY A 239 -12.76 -7.18 -8.01
CA GLY A 239 -12.64 -6.20 -9.09
C GLY A 239 -11.48 -6.50 -10.06
N SER A 240 -10.33 -6.92 -9.54
CA SER A 240 -9.17 -7.28 -10.35
C SER A 240 -9.36 -8.58 -11.12
N CYS A 241 -10.13 -9.54 -10.58
CA CYS A 241 -10.50 -10.76 -11.31
C CYS A 241 -11.37 -10.41 -12.53
N LEU A 242 -12.41 -9.60 -12.35
CA LEU A 242 -13.26 -9.12 -13.44
C LEU A 242 -12.46 -8.34 -14.49
N TYR A 243 -11.59 -7.42 -14.04
CA TYR A 243 -10.71 -6.68 -14.93
C TYR A 243 -9.74 -7.61 -15.70
N SER A 244 -9.14 -8.59 -15.01
CA SER A 244 -8.22 -9.55 -15.61
C SER A 244 -8.91 -10.37 -16.69
N ILE A 245 -10.12 -10.86 -16.45
CA ILE A 245 -10.92 -11.62 -17.42
C ILE A 245 -11.19 -10.75 -18.66
N PHE A 246 -11.66 -9.52 -18.45
CA PHE A 246 -11.94 -8.58 -19.54
C PHE A 246 -10.69 -8.32 -20.39
N ARG A 247 -9.57 -8.00 -19.76
CA ARG A 247 -8.30 -7.72 -20.45
C ARG A 247 -7.74 -8.96 -21.13
N TYR A 248 -7.85 -10.12 -20.51
CA TYR A 248 -7.42 -11.39 -21.09
C TYR A 248 -8.19 -11.68 -22.38
N ILE A 249 -9.51 -11.47 -22.39
CA ILE A 249 -10.35 -11.64 -23.58
C ILE A 249 -9.96 -10.65 -24.67
N GLN A 250 -9.75 -9.36 -24.34
CA GLN A 250 -9.31 -8.34 -25.29
C GLN A 250 -7.96 -8.70 -25.94
N CYS A 251 -7.02 -9.19 -25.14
CA CYS A 251 -5.67 -9.53 -25.60
C CYS A 251 -5.58 -10.95 -26.20
N TRP A 252 -6.68 -11.71 -26.21
CA TRP A 252 -6.70 -13.10 -26.69
C TRP A 252 -6.11 -13.30 -28.09
N LYS A 253 -6.46 -12.40 -29.01
CA LYS A 253 -5.96 -12.46 -30.41
C LYS A 253 -4.47 -12.11 -30.52
N GLN A 254 -3.92 -11.34 -29.56
CA GLN A 254 -2.51 -10.98 -29.53
C GLN A 254 -1.64 -12.12 -28.99
N MET A 255 -2.22 -13.01 -28.19
CA MET A 255 -1.59 -14.23 -27.69
C MET A 255 -1.72 -15.34 -28.72
N LYS A 256 -0.75 -15.42 -29.66
CA LYS A 256 -0.82 -16.25 -30.87
C LYS A 256 -0.91 -17.76 -30.60
N THR A 257 -0.28 -18.25 -29.53
CA THR A 257 -0.24 -19.69 -29.23
C THR A 257 -1.10 -20.06 -28.03
N SER A 258 -1.60 -21.29 -28.01
CA SER A 258 -2.34 -21.87 -26.87
C SER A 258 -1.47 -21.88 -25.59
N GLU A 259 -0.20 -22.26 -25.73
CA GLU A 259 0.76 -22.27 -24.62
C GLU A 259 0.90 -20.88 -23.96
N THR A 260 1.00 -19.84 -24.79
CA THR A 260 1.06 -18.45 -24.28
C THR A 260 -0.19 -18.06 -23.49
N ARG A 261 -1.37 -18.47 -23.96
CA ARG A 261 -2.65 -18.19 -23.27
C ARG A 261 -2.70 -18.87 -21.92
N TRP A 262 -2.40 -20.17 -21.86
CA TRP A 262 -2.38 -20.91 -20.61
C TRP A 262 -1.30 -20.43 -19.64
N ALA A 263 -0.12 -20.06 -20.16
CA ALA A 263 0.94 -19.48 -19.33
C ALA A 263 0.51 -18.17 -18.66
N VAL A 264 -0.15 -17.25 -19.40
CA VAL A 264 -0.67 -15.99 -18.82
C VAL A 264 -1.77 -16.26 -17.80
N PHE A 265 -2.69 -17.15 -18.12
CA PHE A 265 -3.76 -17.52 -17.19
C PHE A 265 -3.19 -18.13 -15.91
N GLY A 266 -2.31 -19.13 -16.03
CA GLY A 266 -1.67 -19.77 -14.89
C GLY A 266 -0.84 -18.80 -14.06
N MET A 267 -0.10 -17.89 -14.71
CA MET A 267 0.65 -16.84 -14.04
C MET A 267 -0.27 -15.89 -13.25
N GLY A 268 -1.40 -15.47 -13.82
CA GLY A 268 -2.40 -14.64 -13.14
C GLY A 268 -2.96 -15.34 -11.90
N VAL A 269 -3.37 -16.60 -12.02
CA VAL A 269 -3.85 -17.41 -10.87
C VAL A 269 -2.77 -17.55 -9.80
N THR A 270 -1.53 -17.84 -10.20
CA THR A 270 -0.40 -17.97 -9.26
C THR A 270 -0.14 -16.67 -8.51
N CYS A 271 -0.16 -15.52 -9.19
CA CYS A 271 0.00 -14.22 -8.55
C CYS A 271 -1.09 -13.95 -7.50
N PHE A 272 -2.31 -14.31 -7.83
CA PHE A 272 -3.47 -14.18 -6.94
C PHE A 272 -3.27 -15.02 -5.67
N LEU A 273 -2.96 -16.29 -5.85
CA LEU A 273 -2.74 -17.23 -4.73
C LEU A 273 -1.53 -16.82 -3.86
N LEU A 274 -0.41 -16.42 -4.49
CA LEU A 274 0.77 -15.97 -3.76
C LEU A 274 0.51 -14.67 -3.00
N GLY A 275 -0.23 -13.72 -3.56
CA GLY A 275 -0.60 -12.48 -2.87
C GLY A 275 -1.41 -12.74 -1.60
N ILE A 276 -2.39 -13.67 -1.66
CA ILE A 276 -3.16 -14.12 -0.51
C ILE A 276 -2.25 -14.83 0.51
N LEU A 277 -1.44 -15.77 0.04
CA LEU A 277 -0.58 -16.60 0.90
C LEU A 277 0.44 -15.73 1.67
N LEU A 278 1.06 -14.77 1.02
CA LEU A 278 1.99 -13.84 1.66
C LEU A 278 1.30 -12.96 2.71
N SER A 279 0.01 -12.66 2.52
CA SER A 279 -0.79 -11.89 3.48
C SER A 279 -1.48 -12.75 4.54
N ALA A 280 -1.29 -14.09 4.53
CA ALA A 280 -2.03 -15.02 5.39
C ALA A 280 -1.85 -14.75 6.89
N PHE A 281 -0.68 -14.27 7.31
CA PHE A 281 -0.42 -13.94 8.72
C PHE A 281 -1.27 -12.78 9.24
N VAL A 282 -1.78 -11.92 8.34
CA VAL A 282 -2.76 -10.87 8.65
C VAL A 282 -4.18 -11.39 8.44
N LEU A 283 -4.41 -12.08 7.32
CA LEU A 283 -5.74 -12.52 6.90
C LEU A 283 -6.34 -13.57 7.83
N LEU A 284 -5.56 -14.58 8.24
CA LEU A 284 -6.08 -15.68 9.08
C LEU A 284 -6.59 -15.17 10.44
N PRO A 285 -5.80 -14.42 11.23
CA PRO A 285 -6.30 -13.84 12.48
C PRO A 285 -7.50 -12.91 12.27
N SER A 286 -7.51 -12.13 11.18
CA SER A 286 -8.61 -11.22 10.86
C SER A 286 -9.91 -11.98 10.53
N ILE A 287 -9.83 -13.06 9.73
CA ILE A 287 -10.99 -13.91 9.43
C ILE A 287 -11.53 -14.59 10.69
N ILE A 288 -10.66 -15.10 11.56
CA ILE A 288 -11.06 -15.71 12.84
C ILE A 288 -11.76 -14.68 13.71
N SER A 289 -11.18 -13.47 13.83
CA SER A 289 -11.77 -12.37 14.61
C SER A 289 -13.13 -11.96 14.08
N VAL A 290 -13.29 -11.80 12.76
CA VAL A 290 -14.55 -11.45 12.12
C VAL A 290 -15.59 -12.55 12.34
N LYS A 291 -15.23 -13.83 12.17
CA LYS A 291 -16.15 -14.95 12.41
C LYS A 291 -16.61 -15.07 13.86
N SER A 292 -15.79 -14.65 14.82
CA SER A 292 -16.15 -14.67 16.24
C SER A 292 -17.11 -13.55 16.67
N MET A 293 -17.37 -12.57 15.79
CA MET A 293 -18.28 -11.46 16.09
C MET A 293 -19.72 -11.95 16.20
N PRO A 294 -20.44 -11.63 17.31
CA PRO A 294 -21.81 -12.09 17.52
C PRO A 294 -22.78 -11.65 16.41
N ARG A 295 -22.52 -10.50 15.77
CA ARG A 295 -23.34 -9.97 14.66
C ARG A 295 -23.34 -10.84 13.41
N ILE A 296 -22.27 -11.62 13.19
CA ILE A 296 -22.17 -12.51 12.02
C ILE A 296 -22.72 -13.88 12.33
N ASN A 297 -22.63 -14.31 13.60
CA ASN A 297 -23.12 -15.61 14.07
C ASN A 297 -24.63 -15.61 14.41
N LYS A 298 -25.29 -14.45 14.51
CA LYS A 298 -26.74 -14.39 14.51
C LYS A 298 -27.22 -14.61 13.06
N SER A 299 -27.39 -15.87 12.74
CA SER A 299 -28.23 -16.25 11.61
C SER A 299 -29.58 -15.59 11.82
N SER A 300 -29.89 -14.68 10.89
CA SER A 300 -31.21 -14.16 10.62
C SER A 300 -31.82 -13.18 11.63
N TYR A 301 -31.47 -11.90 11.40
CA TYR A 301 -32.46 -10.83 11.59
C TYR A 301 -33.80 -11.16 10.84
N LEU A 302 -33.74 -11.98 9.80
CA LEU A 302 -34.91 -12.44 9.04
C LEU A 302 -35.70 -13.51 9.79
N ASP A 303 -35.03 -14.39 10.58
CA ASP A 303 -35.77 -15.39 11.38
C ASP A 303 -36.45 -14.75 12.60
N ASP A 304 -35.86 -13.69 13.19
CA ASP A 304 -36.48 -12.92 14.29
C ASP A 304 -37.61 -12.00 13.79
N LEU A 305 -37.67 -11.68 12.49
CA LEU A 305 -38.76 -10.91 11.89
C LEU A 305 -39.91 -11.78 11.33
N MET A 306 -39.69 -13.08 11.18
CA MET A 306 -40.68 -14.05 10.67
C MET A 306 -41.34 -14.91 11.76
N ASN A 307 -40.89 -14.79 13.01
CA ASN A 307 -41.52 -15.37 14.20
C ASN A 307 -42.13 -14.26 15.08
#